data_2c442d9361f7d77f9b2b2893302315dc
#
_entry.id   2c442d9361f7d77f9b2b2893302315dc
#
_cell.length_a   1.000
_cell.length_b   1.000
_cell.length_c   1.000
_cell.angle_alpha   90.00
_cell.angle_beta   90.00
_cell.angle_gamma   90.00
#
_symmetry.space_group_name_H-M   'P 1'
#
loop_
_entity.id
_entity.type
_entity.pdbx_description
1 polymer ?
#
loop_
_entity_poly.entity_id
_entity_poly.type
_entity_poly.pdbx_seq_one_letter_code
_entity_poly.pdbx_strand_id
1 'polypeptide(L)'
;AEAYSIPVVLLFNKVDTYTPDELAQVKYLAYMYRDVGYECIGISAQTGKNIDKVKARLQGKTAMVLGHSGAGKSTLINALSPSLQLKTQPLSELHGQGQHTTTFAQMYDLEFDARIIDTPGIKGLGVVDFDREELADYFPEFFALKHLCKFHNCLHLNEPQCAVKQA
;
A
#
# COMPACT_ATOMS: atom_id res chain seq x y z
N ALA A 1 -7.01 6.78 0.79
CA ALA A 1 -6.23 7.37 1.88
C ALA A 1 -6.19 8.89 1.72
N GLU A 2 -5.73 9.41 0.58
CA GLU A 2 -5.63 10.85 0.31
C GLU A 2 -6.92 11.62 0.58
N ALA A 3 -8.06 11.13 0.09
CA ALA A 3 -9.37 11.72 0.32
C ALA A 3 -9.74 11.92 1.81
N TYR A 4 -9.12 11.17 2.69
CA TYR A 4 -9.35 11.22 4.15
C TYR A 4 -8.11 11.70 4.91
N SER A 5 -7.11 12.22 4.21
CA SER A 5 -5.83 12.69 4.78
C SER A 5 -5.16 11.64 5.70
N ILE A 6 -5.29 10.36 5.33
CA ILE A 6 -4.68 9.26 6.08
C ILE A 6 -3.26 9.02 5.55
N PRO A 7 -2.21 9.17 6.37
CA PRO A 7 -0.83 8.91 5.96
C PRO A 7 -0.63 7.49 5.46
N VAL A 8 0.09 7.33 4.35
CA VAL A 8 0.37 6.05 3.71
C VAL A 8 1.85 5.75 3.71
N VAL A 9 2.19 4.49 4.03
CA VAL A 9 3.53 3.93 3.83
C VAL A 9 3.42 2.73 2.89
N LEU A 10 4.16 2.74 1.81
CA LEU A 10 4.19 1.64 0.85
C LEU A 10 5.25 0.63 1.25
N LEU A 11 4.83 -0.61 1.50
CA LEU A 11 5.71 -1.71 1.87
C LEU A 11 5.93 -2.65 0.68
N PHE A 12 7.15 -2.73 0.18
CA PHE A 12 7.56 -3.73 -0.81
C PHE A 12 8.06 -4.96 -0.06
N ASN A 13 7.17 -5.94 0.11
CA ASN A 13 7.48 -7.16 0.87
C ASN A 13 8.17 -8.22 0.00
N LYS A 14 8.77 -9.22 0.66
CA LYS A 14 9.45 -10.37 0.04
C LYS A 14 10.71 -9.98 -0.76
N VAL A 15 11.41 -8.92 -0.35
CA VAL A 15 12.64 -8.49 -1.06
C VAL A 15 13.78 -9.52 -1.01
N ASP A 16 13.65 -10.55 -0.20
CA ASP A 16 14.55 -11.70 -0.10
C ASP A 16 14.38 -12.71 -1.24
N THR A 17 13.22 -12.71 -1.91
CA THR A 17 12.91 -13.66 -2.98
C THR A 17 13.08 -13.08 -4.39
N TYR A 18 13.29 -11.78 -4.52
CA TYR A 18 13.38 -11.12 -5.81
C TYR A 18 14.71 -11.37 -6.51
N THR A 19 14.65 -11.60 -7.79
CA THR A 19 15.81 -11.59 -8.69
C THR A 19 16.39 -10.17 -8.78
N PRO A 20 17.64 -10.01 -9.28
CA PRO A 20 18.23 -8.69 -9.50
C PRO A 20 17.36 -7.76 -10.36
N ASP A 21 16.71 -8.29 -11.40
CA ASP A 21 15.86 -7.52 -12.31
C ASP A 21 14.56 -7.06 -11.61
N GLU A 22 13.92 -7.94 -10.84
CA GLU A 22 12.75 -7.60 -10.05
C GLU A 22 13.09 -6.56 -8.97
N LEU A 23 14.27 -6.68 -8.32
CA LEU A 23 14.75 -5.66 -7.39
C LEU A 23 14.99 -4.31 -8.05
N ALA A 24 15.45 -4.28 -9.30
CA ALA A 24 15.61 -3.05 -10.08
C ALA A 24 14.23 -2.41 -10.36
N GLN A 25 13.24 -3.20 -10.75
CA GLN A 25 11.86 -2.73 -10.94
C GLN A 25 11.25 -2.18 -9.65
N VAL A 26 11.41 -2.88 -8.53
CA VAL A 26 10.92 -2.40 -7.21
C VAL A 26 11.61 -1.11 -6.79
N LYS A 27 12.91 -0.97 -7.04
CA LYS A 27 13.65 0.29 -6.78
C LYS A 27 13.12 1.44 -7.62
N TYR A 28 12.83 1.19 -8.90
CA TYR A 28 12.25 2.18 -9.79
C TYR A 28 10.84 2.62 -9.32
N LEU A 29 9.97 1.67 -8.99
CA LEU A 29 8.65 1.97 -8.43
C LEU A 29 8.75 2.75 -7.11
N ALA A 30 9.64 2.34 -6.22
CA ALA A 30 9.87 3.04 -4.96
C ALA A 30 10.40 4.46 -5.16
N TYR A 31 11.21 4.69 -6.20
CA TYR A 31 11.65 6.03 -6.59
C TYR A 31 10.47 6.88 -7.03
N MET A 32 9.65 6.39 -7.97
CA MET A 32 8.46 7.10 -8.46
C MET A 32 7.50 7.48 -7.32
N TYR A 33 7.18 6.54 -6.43
CA TYR A 33 6.28 6.82 -5.32
C TYR A 33 6.86 7.80 -4.30
N ARG A 34 8.18 7.80 -4.10
CA ARG A 34 8.84 8.80 -3.24
C ARG A 34 8.82 10.19 -3.86
N ASP A 35 8.99 10.28 -5.17
CA ASP A 35 8.92 11.54 -5.90
C ASP A 35 7.53 12.20 -5.76
N VAL A 36 6.49 11.39 -5.72
CA VAL A 36 5.10 11.81 -5.45
C VAL A 36 4.86 12.13 -3.96
N GLY A 37 5.78 11.76 -3.05
CA GLY A 37 5.70 12.08 -1.63
C GLY A 37 5.41 10.90 -0.70
N TYR A 38 5.28 9.66 -1.21
CA TYR A 38 5.03 8.49 -0.37
C TYR A 38 6.31 7.92 0.23
N GLU A 39 6.25 7.55 1.51
CA GLU A 39 7.31 6.77 2.10
C GLU A 39 7.27 5.32 1.59
N CYS A 40 8.43 4.80 1.16
CA CYS A 40 8.56 3.45 0.61
C CYS A 40 9.61 2.67 1.39
N ILE A 41 9.24 1.48 1.89
CA ILE A 41 10.14 0.59 2.63
C ILE A 41 10.15 -0.79 1.97
N GLY A 42 11.33 -1.25 1.55
CA GLY A 42 11.53 -2.64 1.14
C GLY A 42 11.75 -3.53 2.36
N ILE A 43 10.92 -4.54 2.53
CA ILE A 43 10.94 -5.44 3.70
C ILE A 43 10.98 -6.91 3.29
N SER A 44 11.40 -7.76 4.20
CA SER A 44 11.07 -9.18 4.19
C SER A 44 10.45 -9.54 5.53
N ALA A 45 9.16 -9.79 5.54
CA ALA A 45 8.47 -10.26 6.73
C ALA A 45 8.95 -11.65 7.16
N GLN A 46 9.43 -12.47 6.22
CA GLN A 46 9.93 -13.81 6.48
C GLN A 46 11.31 -13.80 7.17
N THR A 47 12.22 -12.94 6.72
CA THR A 47 13.61 -12.89 7.26
C THR A 47 13.79 -11.83 8.33
N GLY A 48 12.78 -10.99 8.58
CA GLY A 48 12.86 -9.88 9.53
C GLY A 48 13.52 -8.61 8.97
N LYS A 49 13.94 -8.61 7.70
CA LYS A 49 14.62 -7.46 7.08
C LYS A 49 13.77 -6.20 7.13
N ASN A 50 14.30 -5.13 7.74
CA ASN A 50 13.68 -3.81 7.90
C ASN A 50 12.33 -3.81 8.67
N ILE A 51 12.02 -4.84 9.46
CA ILE A 51 10.82 -4.88 10.31
C ILE A 51 10.92 -3.84 11.44
N ASP A 52 12.13 -3.58 11.94
CA ASP A 52 12.43 -2.52 12.89
C ASP A 52 12.00 -1.13 12.40
N LYS A 53 12.20 -0.84 11.11
CA LYS A 53 11.76 0.42 10.50
C LYS A 53 10.24 0.53 10.49
N VAL A 54 9.54 -0.58 10.21
CA VAL A 54 8.08 -0.61 10.23
C VAL A 54 7.58 -0.42 11.67
N LYS A 55 8.19 -1.07 12.66
CA LYS A 55 7.86 -0.88 14.09
C LYS A 55 7.99 0.59 14.49
N ALA A 56 9.09 1.24 14.13
CA ALA A 56 9.31 2.66 14.43
C ALA A 56 8.25 3.58 13.82
N ARG A 57 7.71 3.24 12.65
CA ARG A 57 6.63 4.02 12.01
C ARG A 57 5.26 3.78 12.64
N LEU A 58 5.04 2.62 13.23
CA LEU A 58 3.79 2.24 13.86
C LEU A 58 3.68 2.73 15.32
N GLN A 59 4.79 2.97 15.99
CA GLN A 59 4.81 3.31 17.41
C GLN A 59 3.86 4.47 17.74
N GLY A 60 3.00 4.29 18.73
CA GLY A 60 1.97 5.24 19.15
C GLY A 60 0.81 5.40 18.17
N LYS A 61 0.65 4.51 17.18
CA LYS A 61 -0.35 4.66 16.11
C LYS A 61 -1.23 3.43 15.97
N THR A 62 -2.41 3.68 15.40
CA THR A 62 -3.27 2.63 14.84
C THR A 62 -3.12 2.65 13.33
N ALA A 63 -2.73 1.53 12.73
CA ALA A 63 -2.53 1.40 11.29
C ALA A 63 -3.39 0.27 10.72
N MET A 64 -3.79 0.43 9.47
CA MET A 64 -4.47 -0.61 8.70
C MET A 64 -3.51 -1.20 7.68
N VAL A 65 -3.48 -2.53 7.56
CA VAL A 65 -2.69 -3.22 6.54
C VAL A 65 -3.58 -3.62 5.39
N LEU A 66 -3.26 -3.07 4.21
CA LEU A 66 -3.95 -3.34 2.96
C LEU A 66 -3.03 -4.09 1.99
N GLY A 67 -3.59 -4.95 1.16
CA GLY A 67 -2.85 -5.67 0.14
C GLY A 67 -3.59 -6.91 -0.37
N HIS A 68 -3.18 -7.38 -1.53
CA HIS A 68 -3.75 -8.58 -2.15
C HIS A 68 -3.56 -9.83 -1.29
N SER A 69 -4.33 -10.88 -1.60
CA SER A 69 -4.08 -12.21 -1.03
C SER A 69 -2.65 -12.66 -1.41
N GLY A 70 -1.93 -13.24 -0.46
CA GLY A 70 -0.53 -13.64 -0.68
C GLY A 70 0.52 -12.52 -0.60
N ALA A 71 0.15 -11.26 -0.38
CA ALA A 71 1.11 -10.16 -0.18
C ALA A 71 1.96 -10.32 1.10
N GLY A 72 1.56 -11.19 2.01
CA GLY A 72 2.29 -11.48 3.24
C GLY A 72 1.83 -10.64 4.45
N LYS A 73 0.56 -10.18 4.46
CA LYS A 73 0.00 -9.38 5.57
C LYS A 73 0.10 -10.10 6.92
N SER A 74 -0.41 -11.32 7.02
CA SER A 74 -0.36 -12.10 8.27
C SER A 74 1.08 -12.42 8.69
N THR A 75 1.98 -12.68 7.72
CA THR A 75 3.41 -12.88 8.00
C THR A 75 4.05 -11.60 8.54
N LEU A 76 3.68 -10.44 7.99
CA LEU A 76 4.14 -9.15 8.50
C LEU A 76 3.66 -8.91 9.93
N ILE A 77 2.39 -9.16 10.22
CA ILE A 77 1.82 -8.98 11.56
C ILE A 77 2.53 -9.90 12.57
N ASN A 78 2.79 -11.16 12.20
CA ASN A 78 3.56 -12.08 13.03
C ASN A 78 5.03 -11.62 13.24
N ALA A 79 5.64 -11.01 12.22
CA ALA A 79 6.99 -10.46 12.35
C ALA A 79 7.03 -9.21 13.25
N LEU A 80 5.95 -8.43 13.27
CA LEU A 80 5.80 -7.27 14.16
C LEU A 80 5.54 -7.70 15.60
N SER A 81 4.70 -8.71 15.82
CA SER A 81 4.34 -9.25 17.13
C SER A 81 4.22 -10.78 17.06
N PRO A 82 5.32 -11.50 17.37
CA PRO A 82 5.35 -12.97 17.30
C PRO A 82 4.35 -13.67 18.23
N SER A 83 3.91 -12.99 19.29
CA SER A 83 2.91 -13.53 20.24
C SER A 83 1.53 -13.75 19.61
N LEU A 84 1.18 -13.05 18.52
CA LEU A 84 -0.13 -13.15 17.87
C LEU A 84 -0.35 -14.46 17.13
N GLN A 85 0.71 -15.11 16.62
CA GLN A 85 0.67 -16.42 15.95
C GLN A 85 -0.45 -16.56 14.92
N LEU A 86 -0.67 -15.53 14.09
CA LEU A 86 -1.67 -15.58 13.04
C LEU A 86 -1.38 -16.71 12.06
N LYS A 87 -2.42 -17.41 11.63
CA LYS A 87 -2.28 -18.49 10.62
C LYS A 87 -1.77 -17.87 9.30
N THR A 88 -0.61 -18.34 8.87
CA THR A 88 -0.07 -18.05 7.55
C THR A 88 -0.22 -19.29 6.69
N GLN A 89 -0.71 -19.12 5.46
CA GLN A 89 -0.74 -20.22 4.52
C GLN A 89 0.46 -20.16 3.57
N PRO A 90 1.11 -21.31 3.28
CA PRO A 90 2.05 -21.37 2.17
C PRO A 90 1.32 -21.06 0.87
N LEU A 91 2.01 -20.36 -0.06
CA LEU A 91 1.52 -20.15 -1.42
C LEU A 91 1.28 -21.53 -2.05
N SER A 92 0.02 -21.90 -2.27
CA SER A 92 -0.27 -23.10 -3.05
C SER A 92 0.00 -22.81 -4.52
N GLU A 93 1.01 -23.44 -5.08
CA GLU A 93 1.42 -23.29 -6.48
C GLU A 93 0.37 -23.76 -7.50
N LEU A 94 -0.70 -24.43 -7.08
CA LEU A 94 -1.61 -25.17 -7.97
C LEU A 94 -2.91 -24.44 -8.37
N HIS A 95 -3.34 -23.41 -7.67
CA HIS A 95 -4.47 -22.58 -8.13
C HIS A 95 -4.31 -21.18 -7.58
N GLY A 96 -4.13 -20.17 -8.43
CA GLY A 96 -3.94 -18.75 -8.11
C GLY A 96 -5.08 -18.08 -7.29
N GLN A 97 -5.80 -18.84 -6.50
CA GLN A 97 -6.79 -18.40 -5.53
C GLN A 97 -6.35 -18.85 -4.13
N GLY A 98 -5.57 -17.97 -3.46
CA GLY A 98 -5.30 -18.14 -2.05
C GLY A 98 -6.61 -18.18 -1.27
N GLN A 99 -6.82 -19.25 -0.49
CA GLN A 99 -7.93 -19.35 0.44
C GLN A 99 -7.76 -18.22 1.48
N HIS A 100 -8.81 -17.41 1.70
CA HIS A 100 -8.73 -16.27 2.61
C HIS A 100 -8.44 -16.74 4.04
N THR A 101 -7.31 -16.33 4.60
CA THR A 101 -6.98 -16.57 6.01
C THR A 101 -7.74 -15.63 6.94
N THR A 102 -8.02 -14.42 6.49
CA THR A 102 -8.77 -13.39 7.25
C THR A 102 -10.12 -13.17 6.60
N THR A 103 -11.20 -13.42 7.34
CA THR A 103 -12.59 -13.31 6.86
C THR A 103 -13.21 -11.95 7.23
N PHE A 104 -12.81 -11.38 8.37
CA PHE A 104 -13.26 -10.09 8.89
C PHE A 104 -12.07 -9.22 9.25
N ALA A 105 -12.26 -7.89 9.21
CA ALA A 105 -11.27 -6.97 9.73
C ALA A 105 -11.14 -7.20 11.24
N GLN A 106 -9.91 -7.34 11.73
CA GLN A 106 -9.61 -7.56 13.14
C GLN A 106 -8.49 -6.64 13.59
N MET A 107 -8.66 -6.03 14.76
CA MET A 107 -7.65 -5.18 15.37
C MET A 107 -6.85 -5.96 16.41
N TYR A 108 -5.54 -5.75 16.40
CA TYR A 108 -4.59 -6.36 17.32
C TYR A 108 -3.78 -5.26 18.01
N ASP A 109 -3.61 -5.36 19.33
CA ASP A 109 -2.65 -4.56 20.07
C ASP A 109 -1.26 -5.19 19.91
N LEU A 110 -0.25 -4.35 19.66
CA LEU A 110 1.13 -4.78 19.50
C LEU A 110 1.95 -4.41 20.75
N GLU A 111 3.00 -5.18 21.03
CA GLU A 111 3.81 -5.07 22.25
C GLU A 111 4.57 -3.74 22.39
N PHE A 112 4.66 -2.92 21.33
CA PHE A 112 5.41 -1.67 21.28
C PHE A 112 4.51 -0.43 21.15
N ASP A 113 3.39 -0.39 21.87
CA ASP A 113 2.44 0.71 21.88
C ASP A 113 1.93 1.08 20.47
N ALA A 114 1.41 0.08 19.77
CA ALA A 114 0.80 0.26 18.45
C ALA A 114 -0.40 -0.67 18.29
N ARG A 115 -1.29 -0.34 17.37
CA ARG A 115 -2.38 -1.22 16.95
C ARG A 115 -2.35 -1.44 15.46
N ILE A 116 -2.73 -2.64 15.06
CA ILE A 116 -2.81 -2.99 13.65
C ILE A 116 -4.17 -3.59 13.32
N ILE A 117 -4.78 -3.10 12.25
CA ILE A 117 -6.02 -3.63 11.71
C ILE A 117 -5.66 -4.51 10.52
N ASP A 118 -5.82 -5.84 10.69
CA ASP A 118 -5.72 -6.79 9.59
C ASP A 118 -7.02 -6.81 8.80
N THR A 119 -6.90 -6.69 7.49
CA THR A 119 -8.05 -6.74 6.60
C THR A 119 -7.99 -7.97 5.72
N PRO A 120 -9.16 -8.55 5.33
CA PRO A 120 -9.20 -9.58 4.30
C PRO A 120 -8.42 -9.13 3.06
N GLY A 121 -7.75 -10.07 2.39
CA GLY A 121 -7.04 -9.75 1.14
C GLY A 121 -7.99 -9.10 0.14
N ILE A 122 -7.69 -7.87 -0.25
CA ILE A 122 -8.54 -7.10 -1.17
C ILE A 122 -8.38 -7.69 -2.56
N LYS A 123 -9.46 -8.23 -3.12
CA LYS A 123 -9.50 -8.70 -4.53
C LYS A 123 -9.88 -7.59 -5.51
N GLY A 124 -10.50 -6.55 -5.01
CA GLY A 124 -10.88 -5.35 -5.77
C GLY A 124 -11.30 -4.27 -4.79
N LEU A 125 -10.73 -3.08 -4.94
CA LEU A 125 -11.16 -1.90 -4.22
C LEU A 125 -12.04 -1.10 -5.18
N GLY A 126 -13.34 -1.03 -4.89
CA GLY A 126 -14.23 -0.09 -5.55
C GLY A 126 -14.08 1.30 -4.92
N VAL A 127 -14.01 2.31 -5.75
CA VAL A 127 -14.13 3.71 -5.31
C VAL A 127 -15.63 4.01 -5.23
N VAL A 128 -16.11 4.33 -4.04
CA VAL A 128 -17.53 4.62 -3.76
C VAL A 128 -17.62 6.04 -3.24
N ASP A 129 -18.67 6.76 -3.65
CA ASP A 129 -18.96 8.14 -3.22
C ASP A 129 -17.89 9.19 -3.60
N PHE A 130 -17.29 9.04 -4.79
CA PHE A 130 -16.41 10.06 -5.37
C PHE A 130 -16.94 10.53 -6.70
N ASP A 131 -17.01 11.83 -6.89
CA ASP A 131 -17.31 12.42 -8.19
C ASP A 131 -16.09 12.32 -9.12
N ARG A 132 -16.36 12.23 -10.43
CA ARG A 132 -15.28 12.09 -11.44
C ARG A 132 -14.32 13.28 -11.43
N GLU A 133 -14.86 14.45 -11.20
CA GLU A 133 -14.15 15.72 -11.16
C GLU A 133 -13.20 15.80 -9.96
N GLU A 134 -13.56 15.17 -8.84
CA GLU A 134 -12.76 15.16 -7.61
C GLU A 134 -11.68 14.07 -7.62
N LEU A 135 -11.85 13.04 -8.44
CA LEU A 135 -10.94 11.89 -8.41
C LEU A 135 -9.47 12.28 -8.64
N ALA A 136 -9.24 13.23 -9.54
CA ALA A 136 -7.90 13.74 -9.84
C ALA A 136 -7.24 14.45 -8.65
N ASP A 137 -8.03 14.98 -7.72
CA ASP A 137 -7.55 15.72 -6.55
C ASP A 137 -6.89 14.79 -5.52
N TYR A 138 -7.18 13.50 -5.58
CA TYR A 138 -6.61 12.48 -4.69
C TYR A 138 -5.35 11.82 -5.25
N PHE A 139 -4.83 12.35 -6.36
CA PHE A 139 -3.52 12.01 -6.91
C PHE A 139 -2.59 13.22 -6.75
N PRO A 140 -1.62 13.21 -5.84
CA PRO A 140 -0.77 14.39 -5.55
C PRO A 140 -0.12 14.97 -6.79
N GLU A 141 0.33 14.12 -7.72
CA GLU A 141 0.94 14.51 -8.99
C GLU A 141 -0.05 15.19 -9.95
N PHE A 142 -1.33 14.79 -9.93
CA PHE A 142 -2.38 15.45 -10.73
C PHE A 142 -2.80 16.77 -10.08
N PHE A 143 -2.98 16.73 -8.75
CA PHE A 143 -3.36 17.91 -7.98
C PHE A 143 -2.36 19.07 -8.17
N ALA A 144 -1.07 18.74 -8.19
CA ALA A 144 0.00 19.72 -8.41
C ALA A 144 -0.08 20.42 -9.79
N LEU A 145 -0.60 19.75 -10.81
CA LEU A 145 -0.61 20.22 -12.20
C LEU A 145 -1.98 20.68 -12.71
N LYS A 146 -3.07 20.25 -12.08
CA LYS A 146 -4.44 20.48 -12.61
C LYS A 146 -4.76 21.97 -12.83
N HIS A 147 -4.22 22.86 -12.00
CA HIS A 147 -4.44 24.31 -12.10
C HIS A 147 -3.83 24.94 -13.36
N LEU A 148 -2.91 24.23 -14.03
CA LEU A 148 -2.29 24.65 -15.30
C LEU A 148 -3.08 24.18 -16.52
N CYS A 149 -4.12 23.37 -16.34
CA CYS A 149 -4.98 22.95 -17.44
C CYS A 149 -5.82 24.12 -17.98
N LYS A 150 -6.09 24.10 -19.28
CA LYS A 150 -6.90 25.13 -19.93
C LYS A 150 -8.33 25.22 -19.36
N PHE A 151 -8.91 24.08 -18.96
CA PHE A 151 -10.29 24.01 -18.47
C PHE A 151 -10.30 23.66 -16.97
N HIS A 152 -11.12 24.37 -16.19
CA HIS A 152 -11.23 24.19 -14.75
C HIS A 152 -11.83 22.80 -14.37
N ASN A 153 -12.66 22.23 -15.24
CA ASN A 153 -13.27 20.91 -15.09
C ASN A 153 -12.58 19.82 -15.91
N CYS A 154 -11.27 19.95 -16.13
CA CYS A 154 -10.50 18.99 -16.90
C CYS A 154 -10.46 17.64 -16.18
N LEU A 155 -10.91 16.58 -16.84
CA LEU A 155 -10.85 15.21 -16.35
C LEU A 155 -9.52 14.50 -16.70
N HIS A 156 -8.62 15.18 -17.40
CA HIS A 156 -7.31 14.68 -17.84
C HIS A 156 -7.37 13.45 -18.77
N LEU A 157 -8.50 13.27 -19.46
CA LEU A 157 -8.71 12.16 -20.40
C LEU A 157 -8.39 12.55 -21.84
N ASN A 158 -9.20 13.42 -22.45
CA ASN A 158 -9.09 13.79 -23.86
C ASN A 158 -9.10 15.30 -24.11
N GLU A 159 -9.08 16.11 -23.06
CA GLU A 159 -9.15 17.55 -23.18
C GLU A 159 -7.87 18.12 -23.81
N PRO A 160 -8.01 19.07 -24.75
CA PRO A 160 -6.85 19.72 -25.35
C PRO A 160 -6.16 20.64 -24.33
N GLN A 161 -4.85 20.72 -24.44
CA GLN A 161 -4.02 21.56 -23.54
C GLN A 161 -4.18 21.14 -22.06
N CYS A 162 -4.24 19.84 -21.80
CA CYS A 162 -4.22 19.28 -20.46
C CYS A 162 -2.78 19.21 -19.96
N ALA A 163 -2.46 19.96 -18.89
CA ALA A 163 -1.12 20.02 -18.31
C ALA A 163 -0.67 18.67 -17.73
N VAL A 164 -1.59 17.92 -17.11
CA VAL A 164 -1.31 16.58 -16.54
C VAL A 164 -0.90 15.58 -17.62
N LYS A 165 -1.47 15.67 -18.83
CA LYS A 165 -1.10 14.76 -19.94
C LYS A 165 0.19 15.17 -20.65
N GLN A 166 0.65 16.40 -20.46
CA GLN A 166 1.86 16.94 -21.09
C GLN A 166 3.11 16.78 -20.20
N ALA A 167 2.91 16.48 -18.91
CA ALA A 167 3.96 16.22 -17.95
C ALA A 167 4.40 14.74 -18.01
#